data_4b853b6bade1941d4e25e86f64578795
#
_entry.id   4b853b6bade1941d4e25e86f64578795
#
_cell.length_a   1.000
_cell.length_b   1.000
_cell.length_c   1.000
_cell.angle_alpha   90.00
_cell.angle_beta   90.00
_cell.angle_gamma   90.00
#
_symmetry.space_group_name_H-M   'P 1'
#
loop_
_entity.id
_entity.type
_entity.pdbx_description
1 polymer ?
#
loop_
_entity_poly.entity_id
_entity_poly.type
_entity_poly.pdbx_seq_one_letter_code
_entity_poly.pdbx_strand_id
1 'polypeptide(L)'
;MYRLKYFFHKLSLSAGITTLWLPFCGVSRSPKESKFGLQDLQPTNMLQSMPPLSEIPTSFYLLASTFIGSIVGGIFLVRYLQKRKIQRDLDQIAEDQAQLAVDSEFEARQVDDEDRAFLIDFCRTSDPAELLTVIMSAEKFEQIAEDYKKSSKFSKTDLNKIFLLRKSLQFSFKNMDVGFTCTQMLEAGTQLEFQIRHKQKNIVFMSTILDSNETQLLIKPPTVKRRPANMKQFKELYCKVRRGNDADYEFKFKIIGQLITDLNAVILRHTKRIRKLQIRISERLPMDLEMDFQLLSAEQFEMEKKFDLGRLQHHTLSGKIKDMSAGGLKVQLDEMPPQGINKSDVFLFHLPYASLRENLAATVLDVIPRSGHVDLHFVFRDIDMLTHMKMNQYLHRRKQSMEAA
;
A
#
# COMPACT_ATOMS: atom_id res chain seq x y z
N MET A 1 -12.53 -1.65 16.80
CA MET A 1 -12.74 -1.44 18.25
C MET A 1 -13.53 -2.57 18.95
N TYR A 2 -14.15 -3.49 18.21
CA TYR A 2 -14.93 -4.62 18.80
C TYR A 2 -14.10 -5.91 19.07
N ARG A 3 -12.89 -6.05 18.52
CA ARG A 3 -12.05 -7.26 18.68
C ARG A 3 -11.19 -7.30 19.94
N LEU A 4 -10.95 -6.18 20.62
CA LEU A 4 -10.18 -6.16 21.87
C LEU A 4 -11.00 -6.59 23.11
N LYS A 5 -12.32 -6.47 23.09
CA LYS A 5 -13.18 -6.88 24.22
C LYS A 5 -13.31 -8.40 24.39
N TYR A 6 -13.15 -9.18 23.31
CA TYR A 6 -13.21 -10.64 23.38
C TYR A 6 -11.94 -11.30 23.93
N PHE A 7 -10.81 -10.61 23.82
CA PHE A 7 -9.53 -11.13 24.30
C PHE A 7 -9.40 -11.05 25.83
N PHE A 8 -9.99 -10.04 26.45
CA PHE A 8 -9.95 -9.87 27.91
C PHE A 8 -10.97 -10.73 28.66
N HIS A 9 -12.02 -11.18 28.01
CA HIS A 9 -13.02 -12.05 28.67
C HIS A 9 -12.59 -13.52 28.78
N LYS A 10 -11.64 -13.97 27.96
CA LYS A 10 -11.06 -15.33 28.07
C LYS A 10 -9.88 -15.42 29.04
N LEU A 11 -9.26 -14.30 29.39
CA LEU A 11 -8.15 -14.27 30.35
C LEU A 11 -8.62 -14.22 31.82
N SER A 12 -9.86 -13.87 32.09
CA SER A 12 -10.40 -13.85 33.47
C SER A 12 -10.97 -15.17 33.96
N LEU A 13 -11.08 -16.18 33.08
CA LEU A 13 -11.63 -17.51 33.42
C LEU A 13 -10.58 -18.58 33.68
N SER A 14 -9.28 -18.27 33.53
CA SER A 14 -8.19 -19.22 33.80
C SER A 14 -7.38 -18.91 35.06
N ALA A 15 -7.75 -17.91 35.83
CA ALA A 15 -7.13 -17.58 37.13
C ALA A 15 -7.91 -18.14 38.34
N GLY A 16 -8.67 -19.20 38.10
CA GLY A 16 -9.19 -20.03 39.19
C GLY A 16 -8.06 -20.98 39.63
N ILE A 17 -7.11 -20.45 40.40
CA ILE A 17 -6.24 -21.28 41.21
C ILE A 17 -7.14 -21.84 42.32
N THR A 18 -7.76 -22.95 42.03
CA THR A 18 -8.27 -23.86 43.05
C THR A 18 -7.06 -24.30 43.84
N THR A 19 -6.95 -23.77 45.03
CA THR A 19 -6.11 -24.31 46.08
C THR A 19 -6.44 -25.81 46.20
N LEU A 20 -5.58 -26.65 45.63
CA LEU A 20 -5.58 -28.07 45.86
C LEU A 20 -5.10 -28.29 47.29
N TRP A 21 -6.05 -28.23 48.25
CA TRP A 21 -5.90 -28.86 49.53
C TRP A 21 -6.09 -30.36 49.28
N LEU A 22 -4.99 -31.10 49.23
CA LEU A 22 -5.00 -32.55 49.33
C LEU A 22 -5.53 -32.92 50.72
N PRO A 23 -6.57 -33.71 50.85
CA PRO A 23 -6.88 -34.35 52.11
C PRO A 23 -6.00 -35.60 52.23
N PHE A 24 -4.92 -35.47 52.96
CA PHE A 24 -4.26 -36.65 53.52
C PHE A 24 -4.89 -36.98 54.85
N CYS A 25 -5.21 -38.22 55.05
CA CYS A 25 -5.70 -38.93 56.20
C CYS A 25 -7.21 -39.19 56.22
N GLY A 26 -7.60 -40.21 55.47
CA GLY A 26 -8.71 -41.05 55.91
C GLY A 26 -8.27 -41.91 57.09
N VAL A 27 -8.71 -41.57 58.26
CA VAL A 27 -8.79 -42.54 59.36
C VAL A 27 -10.23 -42.35 59.93
N SER A 28 -11.08 -43.34 59.56
CA SER A 28 -12.35 -43.58 60.17
C SER A 28 -12.13 -43.93 61.61
N ARG A 29 -12.52 -43.05 62.56
CA ARG A 29 -12.84 -43.40 63.92
C ARG A 29 -14.05 -42.61 64.40
N SER A 30 -14.97 -43.37 64.96
CA SER A 30 -16.22 -42.92 65.59
C SER A 30 -16.05 -41.74 66.56
N PRO A 31 -17.07 -40.89 66.70
CA PRO A 31 -17.03 -39.74 67.52
C PRO A 31 -17.07 -40.13 68.99
N LYS A 32 -15.95 -40.00 69.68
CA LYS A 32 -15.95 -39.80 71.12
C LYS A 32 -15.73 -38.32 71.36
N GLU A 33 -16.72 -37.68 71.91
CA GLU A 33 -16.64 -36.32 72.43
C GLU A 33 -15.40 -36.12 73.29
N SER A 34 -14.41 -35.44 72.79
CA SER A 34 -13.39 -34.84 73.61
C SER A 34 -13.53 -33.32 73.45
N LYS A 35 -13.93 -32.70 74.57
CA LYS A 35 -13.90 -31.25 74.73
C LYS A 35 -12.46 -30.77 74.60
N PHE A 36 -11.99 -30.52 73.39
CA PHE A 36 -10.80 -29.74 73.14
C PHE A 36 -11.21 -28.29 72.95
N GLY A 37 -10.88 -27.47 73.96
CA GLY A 37 -11.10 -26.04 73.89
C GLY A 37 -10.24 -25.45 72.75
N LEU A 38 -10.85 -24.59 71.96
CA LEU A 38 -10.25 -23.82 70.87
C LEU A 38 -9.07 -22.88 71.32
N GLN A 39 -8.68 -22.96 72.62
CA GLN A 39 -7.63 -22.11 73.21
C GLN A 39 -6.22 -22.66 73.05
N ASP A 40 -6.03 -23.92 72.61
CA ASP A 40 -4.69 -24.52 72.58
C ASP A 40 -3.99 -24.43 71.23
N LEU A 41 -4.60 -23.78 70.25
CA LEU A 41 -3.99 -23.54 68.93
C LEU A 41 -3.37 -22.12 68.86
N GLN A 42 -2.53 -21.78 69.84
CA GLN A 42 -1.68 -20.62 69.66
C GLN A 42 -0.55 -20.96 68.67
N PRO A 43 -0.38 -20.20 67.57
CA PRO A 43 0.67 -20.47 66.55
C PRO A 43 2.09 -20.39 67.08
N THR A 44 2.24 -19.86 68.31
CA THR A 44 3.54 -19.78 69.03
C THR A 44 4.07 -21.11 69.48
N ASN A 45 3.22 -22.13 69.74
CA ASN A 45 3.65 -23.41 70.26
C ASN A 45 4.16 -24.38 69.17
N MET A 46 3.78 -24.19 67.91
CA MET A 46 4.29 -24.98 66.79
C MET A 46 5.74 -24.63 66.42
N LEU A 47 6.14 -23.37 66.62
CA LEU A 47 7.51 -22.93 66.38
C LEU A 47 8.51 -23.36 67.45
N GLN A 48 8.04 -23.57 68.72
CA GLN A 48 8.89 -24.02 69.81
C GLN A 48 9.18 -25.52 69.81
N SER A 49 8.42 -26.31 69.05
CA SER A 49 8.63 -27.77 68.94
C SER A 49 9.51 -28.17 67.73
N MET A 50 9.95 -27.19 66.95
CA MET A 50 10.90 -27.50 65.88
C MET A 50 12.32 -27.68 66.47
N PRO A 51 13.00 -28.79 66.12
CA PRO A 51 14.38 -28.96 66.52
C PRO A 51 15.24 -27.80 65.95
N PRO A 52 16.21 -27.32 66.71
CA PRO A 52 17.08 -26.25 66.24
C PRO A 52 17.74 -26.65 64.88
N LEU A 53 17.83 -25.69 64.01
CA LEU A 53 18.30 -25.88 62.60
C LEU A 53 19.65 -26.62 62.52
N SER A 54 20.46 -26.59 63.60
CA SER A 54 21.74 -27.30 63.76
C SER A 54 21.59 -28.82 63.92
N GLU A 55 20.41 -29.32 64.28
CA GLU A 55 20.15 -30.75 64.46
C GLU A 55 19.53 -31.45 63.28
N ILE A 56 19.17 -30.67 62.22
CA ILE A 56 18.59 -31.22 61.00
C ILE A 56 19.73 -31.83 60.15
N PRO A 57 19.66 -33.14 59.86
CA PRO A 57 20.72 -33.79 59.08
C PRO A 57 20.85 -33.18 57.69
N THR A 58 22.07 -33.01 57.19
CA THR A 58 22.37 -32.41 55.89
C THR A 58 21.64 -33.11 54.72
N SER A 59 21.35 -34.41 54.87
CA SER A 59 20.53 -35.19 53.92
C SER A 59 19.11 -34.65 53.72
N PHE A 60 18.51 -34.04 54.77
CA PHE A 60 17.21 -33.43 54.67
C PHE A 60 17.23 -32.17 53.78
N TYR A 61 18.23 -31.34 53.90
CA TYR A 61 18.38 -30.15 53.05
C TYR A 61 18.62 -30.52 51.58
N LEU A 62 19.39 -31.59 51.32
CA LEU A 62 19.57 -32.13 49.99
C LEU A 62 18.24 -32.67 49.39
N LEU A 63 17.47 -33.39 50.16
CA LEU A 63 16.18 -33.91 49.75
C LEU A 63 15.15 -32.79 49.50
N ALA A 64 15.10 -31.80 50.37
CA ALA A 64 14.20 -30.65 50.22
C ALA A 64 14.61 -29.78 49.02
N SER A 65 15.89 -29.56 48.78
CA SER A 65 16.37 -28.78 47.63
C SER A 65 16.12 -29.50 46.30
N THR A 66 16.31 -30.81 46.24
CA THR A 66 15.95 -31.60 45.01
C THR A 66 14.47 -31.62 44.75
N PHE A 67 13.64 -31.71 45.77
CA PHE A 67 12.18 -31.66 45.63
C PHE A 67 11.70 -30.30 45.17
N ILE A 68 12.20 -29.20 45.76
CA ILE A 68 11.88 -27.84 45.31
C ILE A 68 12.40 -27.60 43.90
N GLY A 69 13.62 -28.04 43.60
CA GLY A 69 14.19 -27.96 42.25
C GLY A 69 13.34 -28.69 41.17
N SER A 70 12.83 -29.88 41.54
CA SER A 70 11.92 -30.65 40.66
C SER A 70 10.60 -29.94 40.40
N ILE A 71 10.00 -29.33 41.45
CA ILE A 71 8.77 -28.56 41.30
C ILE A 71 8.99 -27.33 40.40
N VAL A 72 10.04 -26.55 40.70
CA VAL A 72 10.39 -25.37 39.90
C VAL A 72 10.70 -25.76 38.45
N GLY A 73 11.51 -26.80 38.23
CA GLY A 73 11.82 -27.34 36.92
C GLY A 73 10.57 -27.81 36.18
N GLY A 74 9.62 -28.50 36.86
CA GLY A 74 8.34 -28.91 36.32
C GLY A 74 7.49 -27.71 35.88
N ILE A 75 7.41 -26.68 36.69
CA ILE A 75 6.67 -25.45 36.36
C ILE A 75 7.27 -24.76 35.10
N PHE A 76 8.60 -24.67 35.05
CA PHE A 76 9.28 -24.10 33.88
C PHE A 76 9.04 -24.93 32.61
N LEU A 77 9.11 -26.26 32.72
CA LEU A 77 8.84 -27.15 31.60
C LEU A 77 7.41 -27.00 31.09
N VAL A 78 6.43 -27.01 31.97
CA VAL A 78 5.02 -26.81 31.60
C VAL A 78 4.80 -25.46 30.92
N ARG A 79 5.35 -24.38 31.47
CA ARG A 79 5.28 -23.04 30.84
C ARG A 79 5.96 -23.00 29.47
N TYR A 80 7.11 -23.64 29.33
CA TYR A 80 7.81 -23.75 28.05
C TYR A 80 6.97 -24.49 27.00
N LEU A 81 6.40 -25.64 27.36
CA LEU A 81 5.53 -26.43 26.47
C LEU A 81 4.25 -25.67 26.10
N GLN A 82 3.63 -24.98 27.05
CA GLN A 82 2.45 -24.12 26.79
C GLN A 82 2.81 -22.99 25.82
N LYS A 83 3.95 -22.29 26.06
CA LYS A 83 4.41 -21.22 25.17
C LYS A 83 4.65 -21.75 23.75
N ARG A 84 5.28 -22.92 23.63
CA ARG A 84 5.55 -23.57 22.34
C ARG A 84 4.26 -23.99 21.63
N LYS A 85 3.26 -24.47 22.39
CA LYS A 85 1.94 -24.79 21.83
C LYS A 85 1.23 -23.55 21.33
N ILE A 86 1.15 -22.48 22.15
CA ILE A 86 0.54 -21.22 21.75
C ILE A 86 1.20 -20.66 20.49
N GLN A 87 2.53 -20.74 20.38
CA GLN A 87 3.24 -20.26 19.21
C GLN A 87 2.83 -21.05 17.96
N ARG A 88 2.75 -22.38 18.04
CA ARG A 88 2.29 -23.22 16.91
C ARG A 88 0.85 -22.90 16.51
N ASP A 89 -0.04 -22.70 17.50
CA ASP A 89 -1.44 -22.38 17.22
C ASP A 89 -1.54 -20.98 16.54
N LEU A 90 -0.69 -20.02 16.92
CA LEU A 90 -0.62 -18.70 16.28
C LEU A 90 -0.05 -18.79 14.85
N ASP A 91 1.00 -19.57 14.65
CA ASP A 91 1.61 -19.78 13.34
C ASP A 91 0.59 -20.45 12.38
N GLN A 92 -0.16 -21.44 12.85
CA GLN A 92 -1.21 -22.10 12.08
C GLN A 92 -2.37 -21.12 11.73
N ILE A 93 -2.82 -20.32 12.68
CA ILE A 93 -3.84 -19.30 12.41
C ILE A 93 -3.35 -18.27 11.37
N ALA A 94 -2.07 -17.87 11.44
CA ALA A 94 -1.48 -16.95 10.48
C ALA A 94 -1.42 -17.60 9.07
N GLU A 95 -1.06 -18.86 8.97
CA GLU A 95 -1.04 -19.63 7.71
C GLU A 95 -2.45 -19.77 7.12
N ASP A 96 -3.45 -20.14 7.93
CA ASP A 96 -4.84 -20.25 7.51
C ASP A 96 -5.38 -18.90 7.02
N GLN A 97 -5.05 -17.80 7.70
CA GLN A 97 -5.45 -16.45 7.27
C GLN A 97 -4.76 -16.04 5.96
N ALA A 98 -3.48 -16.37 5.78
CA ALA A 98 -2.77 -16.10 4.54
C ALA A 98 -3.36 -16.91 3.38
N GLN A 99 -3.72 -18.19 3.61
CA GLN A 99 -4.36 -19.02 2.60
C GLN A 99 -5.72 -18.45 2.17
N LEU A 100 -6.56 -18.04 3.12
CA LEU A 100 -7.84 -17.40 2.83
C LEU A 100 -7.66 -16.09 2.03
N ALA A 101 -6.63 -15.31 2.35
CA ALA A 101 -6.31 -14.09 1.61
C ALA A 101 -5.87 -14.39 0.17
N VAL A 102 -5.03 -15.42 -0.04
CA VAL A 102 -4.61 -15.87 -1.37
C VAL A 102 -5.83 -16.33 -2.19
N ASP A 103 -6.72 -17.13 -1.60
CA ASP A 103 -7.91 -17.62 -2.28
C ASP A 103 -8.85 -16.47 -2.66
N SER A 104 -9.06 -15.50 -1.75
CA SER A 104 -9.84 -14.30 -2.01
C SER A 104 -9.27 -13.45 -3.14
N GLU A 105 -7.93 -13.29 -3.22
CA GLU A 105 -7.28 -12.53 -4.29
C GLU A 105 -7.38 -13.25 -5.64
N PHE A 106 -7.28 -14.58 -5.67
CA PHE A 106 -7.49 -15.34 -6.90
C PHE A 106 -8.92 -15.22 -7.42
N GLU A 107 -9.92 -15.30 -6.53
CA GLU A 107 -11.32 -15.11 -6.90
C GLU A 107 -11.58 -13.68 -7.41
N ALA A 108 -11.08 -12.66 -6.71
CA ALA A 108 -11.23 -11.27 -7.09
C ALA A 108 -10.61 -10.95 -8.46
N ARG A 109 -9.50 -11.61 -8.81
CA ARG A 109 -8.79 -11.44 -10.09
C ARG A 109 -9.23 -12.43 -11.17
N GLN A 110 -10.13 -13.35 -10.84
CA GLN A 110 -10.62 -14.41 -11.75
C GLN A 110 -9.48 -15.25 -12.33
N VAL A 111 -8.49 -15.58 -11.48
CA VAL A 111 -7.36 -16.45 -11.87
C VAL A 111 -7.85 -17.90 -11.93
N ASP A 112 -7.67 -18.55 -13.08
CA ASP A 112 -8.09 -19.94 -13.27
C ASP A 112 -7.16 -20.92 -12.55
N ASP A 113 -7.61 -22.17 -12.42
CA ASP A 113 -6.87 -23.23 -11.70
C ASP A 113 -5.54 -23.59 -12.40
N GLU A 114 -5.45 -23.44 -13.73
CA GLU A 114 -4.21 -23.73 -14.47
C GLU A 114 -3.16 -22.66 -14.19
N ASP A 115 -3.55 -21.39 -14.21
CA ASP A 115 -2.69 -20.23 -13.86
C ASP A 115 -2.27 -20.29 -12.38
N ARG A 116 -3.19 -20.74 -11.48
CA ARG A 116 -2.89 -20.94 -10.06
C ARG A 116 -1.84 -22.03 -9.84
N ALA A 117 -2.02 -23.19 -10.47
CA ALA A 117 -1.06 -24.30 -10.40
C ALA A 117 0.31 -23.89 -10.98
N PHE A 118 0.30 -23.16 -12.10
CA PHE A 118 1.51 -22.63 -12.69
C PHE A 118 2.21 -21.60 -11.77
N LEU A 119 1.47 -20.73 -11.09
CA LEU A 119 2.04 -19.76 -10.15
C LEU A 119 2.78 -20.43 -8.99
N ILE A 120 2.23 -21.51 -8.44
CA ILE A 120 2.86 -22.28 -7.35
C ILE A 120 4.20 -22.88 -7.81
N ASP A 121 4.23 -23.54 -8.99
CA ASP A 121 5.49 -24.10 -9.55
C ASP A 121 6.48 -22.98 -9.92
N PHE A 122 5.98 -21.88 -10.46
CA PHE A 122 6.73 -20.70 -10.82
C PHE A 122 7.41 -20.03 -9.60
N CYS A 123 6.70 -19.88 -8.50
CA CYS A 123 7.22 -19.32 -7.25
C CYS A 123 8.11 -20.32 -6.50
N ARG A 124 7.99 -21.63 -6.79
CA ARG A 124 8.67 -22.72 -6.07
C ARG A 124 8.39 -22.69 -4.56
N THR A 125 7.28 -22.18 -4.18
CA THR A 125 6.84 -22.12 -2.79
C THR A 125 5.36 -22.47 -2.71
N SER A 126 4.99 -23.16 -1.66
CA SER A 126 3.60 -23.38 -1.27
C SER A 126 3.21 -22.55 -0.04
N ASP A 127 4.13 -21.72 0.45
CA ASP A 127 3.84 -20.81 1.56
C ASP A 127 2.84 -19.73 1.11
N PRO A 128 1.63 -19.70 1.71
CA PRO A 128 0.59 -18.74 1.34
C PRO A 128 1.02 -17.28 1.52
N ALA A 129 1.86 -16.97 2.51
CA ALA A 129 2.33 -15.61 2.76
C ALA A 129 3.28 -15.12 1.66
N GLU A 130 4.17 -16.00 1.17
CA GLU A 130 5.01 -15.69 0.02
C GLU A 130 4.21 -15.53 -1.26
N LEU A 131 3.26 -16.45 -1.52
CA LEU A 131 2.36 -16.38 -2.68
C LEU A 131 1.56 -15.07 -2.67
N LEU A 132 0.99 -14.69 -1.55
CA LEU A 132 0.26 -13.43 -1.41
C LEU A 132 1.15 -12.21 -1.76
N THR A 133 2.40 -12.22 -1.30
CA THR A 133 3.36 -11.17 -1.62
C THR A 133 3.61 -11.04 -3.13
N VAL A 134 3.66 -12.17 -3.84
CA VAL A 134 3.85 -12.18 -5.31
C VAL A 134 2.60 -11.71 -6.03
N ILE A 135 1.41 -12.13 -5.59
CA ILE A 135 0.13 -11.73 -6.17
C ILE A 135 -0.11 -10.22 -6.01
N MET A 136 0.35 -9.63 -4.90
CA MET A 136 0.16 -8.22 -4.59
C MET A 136 1.24 -7.31 -5.16
N SER A 137 2.41 -7.84 -5.55
CA SER A 137 3.56 -7.02 -5.96
C SER A 137 4.09 -7.39 -7.34
N ALA A 138 3.87 -6.52 -8.33
CA ALA A 138 4.45 -6.67 -9.67
C ALA A 138 5.99 -6.72 -9.64
N GLU A 139 6.63 -6.02 -8.71
CA GLU A 139 8.10 -6.04 -8.57
C GLU A 139 8.60 -7.43 -8.15
N LYS A 140 7.95 -8.03 -7.16
CA LYS A 140 8.25 -9.39 -6.70
C LYS A 140 7.99 -10.43 -7.80
N PHE A 141 6.85 -10.32 -8.47
CA PHE A 141 6.53 -11.17 -9.61
C PHE A 141 7.62 -11.09 -10.69
N GLU A 142 8.06 -9.90 -11.09
CA GLU A 142 9.08 -9.72 -12.11
C GLU A 142 10.46 -10.22 -11.67
N GLN A 143 10.77 -10.15 -10.38
CA GLN A 143 11.99 -10.75 -9.83
C GLN A 143 11.98 -12.27 -9.97
N ILE A 144 10.88 -12.90 -9.55
CA ILE A 144 10.71 -14.36 -9.66
C ILE A 144 10.70 -14.80 -11.13
N ALA A 145 10.03 -14.02 -12.01
CA ALA A 145 10.04 -14.33 -13.46
C ALA A 145 11.44 -14.36 -14.05
N GLU A 146 12.34 -13.45 -13.63
CA GLU A 146 13.73 -13.50 -14.07
C GLU A 146 14.51 -14.69 -13.53
N ASP A 147 14.29 -15.05 -12.27
CA ASP A 147 14.98 -16.19 -11.66
C ASP A 147 14.45 -17.52 -12.21
N TYR A 148 13.15 -17.61 -12.50
CA TYR A 148 12.56 -18.75 -13.17
C TYR A 148 13.13 -18.95 -14.59
N LYS A 149 13.28 -17.88 -15.39
CA LYS A 149 13.88 -17.93 -16.73
C LYS A 149 15.33 -18.40 -16.75
N LYS A 150 16.06 -18.22 -15.64
CA LYS A 150 17.44 -18.73 -15.48
C LYS A 150 17.51 -20.16 -15.01
N SER A 151 16.40 -20.74 -14.59
CA SER A 151 16.36 -22.08 -14.04
C SER A 151 16.43 -23.16 -15.11
N SER A 152 16.86 -24.35 -14.71
CA SER A 152 16.90 -25.54 -15.59
C SER A 152 15.53 -26.07 -15.98
N LYS A 153 14.48 -25.73 -15.25
CA LYS A 153 13.08 -26.10 -15.53
C LYS A 153 12.42 -25.22 -16.60
N PHE A 154 13.00 -24.07 -16.92
CA PHE A 154 12.43 -23.13 -17.87
C PHE A 154 12.32 -23.68 -19.28
N SER A 155 11.13 -23.62 -19.87
CA SER A 155 10.85 -23.92 -21.26
C SER A 155 10.43 -22.66 -22.05
N LYS A 156 10.62 -22.68 -23.36
CA LYS A 156 10.13 -21.57 -24.21
C LYS A 156 8.62 -21.41 -24.19
N THR A 157 7.88 -22.49 -23.94
CA THR A 157 6.42 -22.47 -23.78
C THR A 157 5.99 -21.66 -22.56
N ASP A 158 6.84 -21.63 -21.51
CA ASP A 158 6.55 -20.91 -20.28
C ASP A 158 6.55 -19.38 -20.45
N LEU A 159 7.20 -18.87 -21.52
CA LEU A 159 7.13 -17.44 -21.83
C LEU A 159 5.70 -16.94 -22.01
N ASN A 160 4.88 -17.72 -22.73
CA ASN A 160 3.49 -17.36 -22.93
C ASN A 160 2.69 -17.49 -21.63
N LYS A 161 2.95 -18.53 -20.82
CA LYS A 161 2.32 -18.71 -19.52
C LYS A 161 2.64 -17.57 -18.55
N ILE A 162 3.89 -17.13 -18.46
CA ILE A 162 4.29 -15.98 -17.65
C ILE A 162 3.58 -14.72 -18.11
N PHE A 163 3.43 -14.52 -19.43
CA PHE A 163 2.74 -13.35 -19.98
C PHE A 163 1.24 -13.37 -19.64
N LEU A 164 0.60 -14.53 -19.77
CA LEU A 164 -0.82 -14.71 -19.42
C LEU A 164 -1.04 -14.54 -17.92
N LEU A 165 -0.19 -15.17 -17.10
CA LEU A 165 -0.25 -15.04 -15.63
C LEU A 165 -0.12 -13.57 -15.19
N ARG A 166 0.75 -12.76 -15.81
CA ARG A 166 0.83 -11.32 -15.55
C ARG A 166 -0.49 -10.62 -15.83
N LYS A 167 -1.20 -11.03 -16.89
CA LYS A 167 -2.53 -10.49 -17.23
C LYS A 167 -3.59 -10.92 -16.22
N SER A 168 -3.64 -12.21 -15.87
CA SER A 168 -4.58 -12.76 -14.89
C SER A 168 -4.39 -12.06 -13.53
N LEU A 169 -3.15 -11.79 -13.12
CA LEU A 169 -2.83 -11.04 -11.92
C LEU A 169 -3.07 -9.51 -12.05
N GLN A 170 -3.61 -9.05 -13.19
CA GLN A 170 -3.91 -7.64 -13.47
C GLN A 170 -2.70 -6.70 -13.36
N PHE A 171 -1.49 -7.21 -13.60
CA PHE A 171 -0.28 -6.39 -13.68
C PHE A 171 -0.22 -5.69 -15.02
N SER A 172 -1.04 -4.66 -15.18
CA SER A 172 -1.16 -3.89 -16.40
C SER A 172 -0.77 -2.43 -16.20
N PHE A 173 -0.38 -1.77 -17.30
CA PHE A 173 -0.05 -0.34 -17.30
C PHE A 173 -1.24 0.53 -16.87
N LYS A 174 -2.47 0.08 -17.11
CA LYS A 174 -3.69 0.82 -16.77
C LYS A 174 -4.07 0.69 -15.29
N ASN A 175 -3.64 -0.38 -14.63
CA ASN A 175 -3.95 -0.59 -13.22
C ASN A 175 -3.05 0.29 -12.35
N MET A 176 -3.62 1.36 -11.77
CA MET A 176 -2.89 2.37 -10.98
C MET A 176 -2.40 1.87 -9.63
N ASP A 177 -3.02 0.83 -9.08
CA ASP A 177 -2.68 0.24 -7.78
C ASP A 177 -1.37 -0.54 -7.84
N VAL A 178 -0.94 -0.88 -9.06
CA VAL A 178 0.29 -1.64 -9.31
C VAL A 178 1.38 -0.72 -9.86
N GLY A 179 2.59 -0.79 -9.31
CA GLY A 179 3.75 -0.04 -9.82
C GLY A 179 4.11 -0.41 -11.27
N PHE A 180 4.44 0.56 -12.12
CA PHE A 180 4.92 0.29 -13.48
C PHE A 180 6.42 -0.07 -13.46
N THR A 181 6.72 -1.35 -13.54
CA THR A 181 8.07 -1.92 -13.33
C THR A 181 8.75 -2.39 -14.60
N CYS A 182 7.96 -2.76 -15.61
CA CYS A 182 8.49 -3.28 -16.88
C CYS A 182 7.55 -2.97 -18.05
N THR A 183 8.11 -2.95 -19.27
CA THR A 183 7.31 -2.66 -20.48
C THR A 183 6.43 -3.82 -20.93
N GLN A 184 6.55 -5.01 -20.36
CA GLN A 184 5.62 -6.12 -20.56
C GLN A 184 4.22 -5.82 -20.02
N MET A 185 4.09 -4.85 -19.10
CA MET A 185 2.82 -4.36 -18.59
C MET A 185 2.05 -3.49 -19.60
N LEU A 186 2.68 -3.07 -20.70
CA LEU A 186 2.05 -2.28 -21.76
C LEU A 186 1.13 -3.16 -22.60
N GLU A 187 -0.09 -2.71 -22.81
CA GLU A 187 -1.13 -3.43 -23.54
C GLU A 187 -1.29 -2.93 -24.96
N ALA A 188 -1.83 -3.80 -25.83
CA ALA A 188 -2.23 -3.40 -27.16
C ALA A 188 -3.26 -2.23 -27.12
N GLY A 189 -3.18 -1.32 -28.06
CA GLY A 189 -3.98 -0.09 -28.09
C GLY A 189 -3.41 1.07 -27.27
N THR A 190 -2.40 0.86 -26.41
CA THR A 190 -1.76 1.95 -25.68
C THR A 190 -1.02 2.88 -26.63
N GLN A 191 -1.24 4.19 -26.50
CA GLN A 191 -0.52 5.21 -27.27
C GLN A 191 0.71 5.66 -26.52
N LEU A 192 1.84 5.70 -27.22
CA LEU A 192 3.15 6.07 -26.69
C LEU A 192 3.76 7.20 -27.53
N GLU A 193 4.38 8.15 -26.86
CA GLU A 193 5.23 9.16 -27.49
C GLU A 193 6.64 8.65 -27.64
N PHE A 194 7.14 8.63 -28.86
CA PHE A 194 8.50 8.20 -29.20
C PHE A 194 9.33 9.38 -29.68
N GLN A 195 10.58 9.38 -29.29
CA GLN A 195 11.58 10.35 -29.72
C GLN A 195 12.77 9.66 -30.34
N ILE A 196 13.20 10.16 -31.51
CA ILE A 196 14.36 9.70 -32.21
C ILE A 196 15.31 10.88 -32.43
N ARG A 197 16.57 10.68 -32.12
CA ARG A 197 17.61 11.64 -32.49
C ARG A 197 18.19 11.28 -33.84
N HIS A 198 17.98 12.15 -34.82
CA HIS A 198 18.54 11.98 -36.15
C HIS A 198 19.23 13.28 -36.65
N LYS A 199 20.52 13.22 -37.02
CA LYS A 199 21.28 14.36 -37.53
C LYS A 199 21.07 15.65 -36.74
N GLN A 200 21.24 15.60 -35.42
CA GLN A 200 21.05 16.70 -34.44
C GLN A 200 19.60 17.19 -34.27
N LYS A 201 18.65 16.58 -34.96
CA LYS A 201 17.22 16.88 -34.77
C LYS A 201 16.55 15.82 -33.93
N ASN A 202 15.68 16.24 -33.00
CA ASN A 202 14.80 15.34 -32.28
C ASN A 202 13.48 15.24 -33.06
N ILE A 203 13.15 14.03 -33.49
CA ILE A 203 11.88 13.73 -34.17
C ILE A 203 10.99 13.07 -33.14
N VAL A 204 9.84 13.68 -32.88
CA VAL A 204 8.81 13.16 -31.95
C VAL A 204 7.63 12.62 -32.78
N PHE A 205 7.12 11.47 -32.43
CA PHE A 205 5.93 10.90 -33.07
C PHE A 205 5.13 10.06 -32.06
N MET A 206 3.83 10.02 -32.28
CA MET A 206 2.93 9.13 -31.55
C MET A 206 2.83 7.79 -32.27
N SER A 207 2.78 6.71 -31.52
CA SER A 207 2.51 5.38 -32.06
C SER A 207 1.65 4.56 -31.11
N THR A 208 0.94 3.61 -31.68
CA THR A 208 0.06 2.69 -30.93
C THR A 208 0.72 1.32 -30.88
N ILE A 209 0.63 0.67 -29.74
CA ILE A 209 1.01 -0.73 -29.56
C ILE A 209 0.00 -1.58 -30.31
N LEU A 210 0.48 -2.38 -31.23
CA LEU A 210 -0.33 -3.30 -32.03
C LEU A 210 -0.52 -4.64 -31.29
N ASP A 211 0.58 -5.15 -30.74
CA ASP A 211 0.60 -6.41 -30.01
C ASP A 211 1.78 -6.44 -29.03
N SER A 212 1.67 -7.29 -28.01
CA SER A 212 2.71 -7.47 -26.98
C SER A 212 2.72 -8.93 -26.51
N ASN A 213 3.92 -9.47 -26.35
CA ASN A 213 4.15 -10.76 -25.71
C ASN A 213 5.32 -10.67 -24.73
N GLU A 214 5.75 -11.78 -24.12
CA GLU A 214 6.79 -11.77 -23.10
C GLU A 214 8.16 -11.25 -23.57
N THR A 215 8.47 -11.37 -24.86
CA THR A 215 9.80 -11.06 -25.41
C THR A 215 9.86 -9.76 -26.19
N GLN A 216 8.76 -9.35 -26.81
CA GLN A 216 8.73 -8.25 -27.77
C GLN A 216 7.38 -7.51 -27.78
N LEU A 217 7.46 -6.29 -28.23
CA LEU A 217 6.35 -5.38 -28.42
C LEU A 217 6.32 -4.93 -29.87
N LEU A 218 5.14 -4.94 -30.48
CA LEU A 218 4.92 -4.47 -31.85
C LEU A 218 4.23 -3.10 -31.82
N ILE A 219 4.81 -2.13 -32.52
CA ILE A 219 4.21 -0.80 -32.66
C ILE A 219 3.97 -0.45 -34.11
N LYS A 220 3.00 0.44 -34.34
CA LYS A 220 2.75 1.01 -35.67
C LYS A 220 3.91 1.95 -36.03
N PRO A 221 4.59 1.81 -37.19
CA PRO A 221 5.63 2.74 -37.61
C PRO A 221 5.07 4.14 -37.88
N PRO A 222 5.84 5.21 -37.67
CA PRO A 222 5.42 6.55 -38.06
C PRO A 222 5.30 6.63 -39.58
N THR A 223 4.41 7.49 -40.07
CA THR A 223 4.18 7.68 -41.49
C THR A 223 4.88 8.94 -41.98
N VAL A 224 5.68 8.80 -43.01
CA VAL A 224 6.38 9.90 -43.71
C VAL A 224 5.90 9.93 -45.16
N LYS A 225 5.35 11.05 -45.59
CA LYS A 225 4.78 11.19 -46.95
C LYS A 225 3.86 10.04 -47.33
N ARG A 226 2.92 9.67 -46.43
CA ARG A 226 1.95 8.57 -46.56
C ARG A 226 2.55 7.16 -46.67
N ARG A 227 3.85 6.98 -46.44
CA ARG A 227 4.50 5.66 -46.39
C ARG A 227 5.06 5.38 -45.01
N PRO A 228 5.04 4.12 -44.55
CA PRO A 228 5.70 3.75 -43.29
C PRO A 228 7.19 4.09 -43.33
N ALA A 229 7.68 4.74 -42.27
CA ALA A 229 9.09 5.07 -42.17
C ALA A 229 9.92 3.80 -41.96
N ASN A 230 11.11 3.78 -42.58
CA ASN A 230 12.09 2.72 -42.34
C ASN A 230 12.75 2.95 -40.97
N MET A 231 12.38 2.15 -39.98
CA MET A 231 12.89 2.25 -38.62
C MET A 231 14.16 1.41 -38.38
N LYS A 232 14.56 0.54 -39.32
CA LYS A 232 15.74 -0.34 -39.20
C LYS A 232 17.05 0.42 -39.03
N GLN A 233 17.10 1.66 -39.52
CA GLN A 233 18.28 2.53 -39.39
C GLN A 233 18.54 3.02 -37.96
N PHE A 234 17.56 2.90 -37.05
CA PHE A 234 17.68 3.33 -35.69
C PHE A 234 17.90 2.12 -34.77
N LYS A 235 18.81 2.25 -33.81
CA LYS A 235 19.10 1.18 -32.84
C LYS A 235 18.15 1.21 -31.64
N GLU A 236 17.77 2.41 -31.23
CA GLU A 236 16.99 2.64 -30.02
C GLU A 236 15.91 3.70 -30.26
N LEU A 237 14.78 3.55 -29.59
CA LEU A 237 13.70 4.53 -29.46
C LEU A 237 13.59 5.00 -28.02
N TYR A 238 13.62 6.29 -27.79
CA TYR A 238 13.24 6.87 -26.53
C TYR A 238 11.72 6.93 -26.47
N CYS A 239 11.16 6.52 -25.34
CA CYS A 239 9.73 6.57 -25.12
C CYS A 239 9.43 7.39 -23.88
N LYS A 240 8.39 8.23 -23.98
CA LYS A 240 7.79 8.92 -22.87
C LYS A 240 6.31 8.58 -22.83
N VAL A 241 5.81 8.25 -21.66
CA VAL A 241 4.39 7.95 -21.45
C VAL A 241 3.92 8.52 -20.12
N ARG A 242 2.73 9.13 -20.15
CA ARG A 242 2.05 9.56 -18.93
C ARG A 242 1.10 8.46 -18.49
N ARG A 243 1.18 8.11 -17.21
CA ARG A 243 0.30 7.14 -16.59
C ARG A 243 -0.66 7.85 -15.65
N GLY A 244 -1.81 8.25 -16.20
CA GLY A 244 -2.87 8.92 -15.44
C GLY A 244 -2.36 10.01 -14.51
N ASN A 245 -2.69 9.86 -13.23
CA ASN A 245 -2.24 10.77 -12.17
C ASN A 245 -0.98 10.33 -11.44
N ASP A 246 -0.38 9.17 -11.81
CA ASP A 246 0.79 8.62 -11.14
C ASP A 246 2.06 9.41 -11.48
N ALA A 247 2.56 9.28 -12.72
CA ALA A 247 3.79 9.96 -13.14
C ALA A 247 3.95 9.94 -14.67
N ASP A 248 4.92 10.70 -15.16
CA ASP A 248 5.51 10.47 -16.48
C ASP A 248 6.62 9.42 -16.32
N TYR A 249 6.72 8.54 -17.29
CA TYR A 249 7.73 7.50 -17.36
C TYR A 249 8.55 7.64 -18.62
N GLU A 250 9.87 7.51 -18.47
CA GLU A 250 10.82 7.51 -19.60
C GLU A 250 11.56 6.18 -19.65
N PHE A 251 11.68 5.63 -20.83
CA PHE A 251 12.44 4.41 -21.06
C PHE A 251 12.91 4.31 -22.52
N LYS A 252 13.80 3.37 -22.78
CA LYS A 252 14.35 3.13 -24.10
C LYS A 252 14.01 1.73 -24.56
N PHE A 253 13.51 1.63 -25.78
CA PHE A 253 13.36 0.37 -26.48
C PHE A 253 14.52 0.14 -27.44
N LYS A 254 14.97 -1.11 -27.50
CA LYS A 254 15.88 -1.55 -28.58
C LYS A 254 15.04 -2.06 -29.75
N ILE A 255 15.31 -1.55 -30.95
CA ILE A 255 14.67 -2.05 -32.19
C ILE A 255 15.32 -3.39 -32.55
N ILE A 256 14.48 -4.43 -32.69
CA ILE A 256 14.91 -5.78 -33.13
C ILE A 256 14.74 -5.90 -34.64
N GLY A 257 13.67 -5.34 -35.19
CA GLY A 257 13.34 -5.47 -36.59
C GLY A 257 12.14 -4.64 -37.02
N GLN A 258 11.76 -4.78 -38.26
CA GLN A 258 10.53 -4.20 -38.82
C GLN A 258 9.92 -5.22 -39.77
N LEU A 259 8.63 -5.52 -39.56
CA LEU A 259 7.81 -6.31 -40.47
C LEU A 259 7.26 -5.37 -41.55
N ILE A 260 7.54 -5.69 -42.79
CA ILE A 260 6.99 -4.97 -43.97
C ILE A 260 5.99 -5.93 -44.59
N THR A 261 4.96 -6.24 -43.85
CA THR A 261 3.79 -7.02 -44.29
C THR A 261 2.58 -6.11 -44.24
N ASP A 262 1.38 -6.64 -44.43
CA ASP A 262 0.12 -5.89 -44.33
C ASP A 262 -0.03 -5.16 -43.00
N LEU A 263 0.59 -5.67 -41.93
CA LEU A 263 0.56 -5.05 -40.59
C LEU A 263 1.54 -3.89 -40.43
N ASN A 264 2.62 -3.82 -41.24
CA ASN A 264 3.68 -2.79 -41.11
C ASN A 264 3.99 -2.47 -39.64
N ALA A 265 4.75 -3.34 -38.97
CA ALA A 265 5.03 -3.19 -37.54
C ALA A 265 6.54 -3.06 -37.26
N VAL A 266 6.90 -2.25 -36.28
CA VAL A 266 8.26 -2.21 -35.72
C VAL A 266 8.31 -3.12 -34.50
N ILE A 267 9.31 -4.00 -34.46
CA ILE A 267 9.50 -4.95 -33.36
C ILE A 267 10.50 -4.35 -32.36
N LEU A 268 10.05 -4.21 -31.14
CA LEU A 268 10.81 -3.64 -30.03
C LEU A 268 11.07 -4.72 -28.97
N ARG A 269 12.26 -4.70 -28.37
CA ARG A 269 12.57 -5.53 -27.20
C ARG A 269 12.09 -4.84 -25.96
N HIS A 270 11.45 -5.59 -25.04
CA HIS A 270 11.05 -5.11 -23.73
C HIS A 270 12.25 -4.64 -22.89
N THR A 271 11.96 -3.71 -21.96
CA THR A 271 12.93 -3.18 -21.02
C THR A 271 12.34 -3.09 -19.62
N LYS A 272 13.19 -3.32 -18.61
CA LYS A 272 12.91 -3.06 -17.20
C LYS A 272 13.57 -1.76 -16.70
N ARG A 273 14.36 -1.09 -17.58
CA ARG A 273 15.01 0.18 -17.26
C ARG A 273 14.02 1.32 -17.48
N ILE A 274 13.13 1.49 -16.54
CA ILE A 274 12.10 2.52 -16.53
C ILE A 274 12.52 3.60 -15.54
N ARG A 275 12.51 4.87 -15.99
CA ARG A 275 12.74 6.03 -15.14
C ARG A 275 11.40 6.69 -14.87
N LYS A 276 10.98 6.68 -13.62
CA LYS A 276 9.82 7.45 -13.16
C LYS A 276 10.23 8.91 -13.03
N LEU A 277 9.57 9.79 -13.76
CA LEU A 277 9.71 11.23 -13.65
C LEU A 277 8.62 11.72 -12.70
N GLN A 278 8.99 12.00 -11.48
CA GLN A 278 8.07 12.61 -10.54
C GLN A 278 7.88 14.07 -10.92
N ILE A 279 6.78 14.38 -11.62
CA ILE A 279 6.46 15.75 -12.03
C ILE A 279 5.89 16.53 -10.85
N ARG A 280 5.30 15.84 -9.89
CA ARG A 280 4.64 16.46 -8.75
C ARG A 280 5.52 16.44 -7.51
N ILE A 281 5.71 17.60 -6.92
CA ILE A 281 6.44 17.76 -5.65
C ILE A 281 5.63 17.17 -4.49
N SER A 282 4.27 17.17 -4.61
CA SER A 282 3.37 16.69 -3.57
C SER A 282 2.28 15.77 -4.15
N GLU A 283 1.92 14.75 -3.38
CA GLU A 283 0.83 13.84 -3.70
C GLU A 283 -0.51 14.60 -3.75
N ARG A 284 -1.40 14.23 -4.67
CA ARG A 284 -2.77 14.74 -4.74
C ARG A 284 -3.73 13.77 -4.09
N LEU A 285 -4.55 14.30 -3.22
CA LEU A 285 -5.60 13.54 -2.55
C LEU A 285 -6.94 13.84 -3.25
N PRO A 286 -7.69 12.83 -3.70
CA PRO A 286 -9.05 13.04 -4.19
C PRO A 286 -9.92 13.60 -3.07
N MET A 287 -10.76 14.59 -3.40
CA MET A 287 -11.65 15.26 -2.47
C MET A 287 -13.00 15.50 -3.16
N ASP A 288 -14.04 15.66 -2.36
CA ASP A 288 -15.34 16.14 -2.82
C ASP A 288 -15.86 17.15 -1.79
N LEU A 289 -15.33 18.37 -1.91
CA LEU A 289 -15.57 19.44 -0.94
C LEU A 289 -16.17 20.65 -1.63
N GLU A 290 -17.42 20.99 -1.30
CA GLU A 290 -18.08 22.22 -1.77
C GLU A 290 -17.51 23.44 -1.07
N MET A 291 -17.20 24.46 -1.85
CA MET A 291 -16.61 25.70 -1.33
C MET A 291 -16.95 26.90 -2.20
N ASP A 292 -16.96 28.05 -1.55
CA ASP A 292 -17.08 29.34 -2.22
C ASP A 292 -15.69 29.94 -2.47
N PHE A 293 -15.54 30.50 -3.64
CA PHE A 293 -14.31 31.10 -4.14
C PHE A 293 -14.58 32.54 -4.54
N GLN A 294 -13.66 33.44 -4.24
CA GLN A 294 -13.68 34.80 -4.73
C GLN A 294 -12.74 34.91 -5.94
N LEU A 295 -13.28 35.28 -7.08
CA LEU A 295 -12.52 35.47 -8.31
C LEU A 295 -12.01 36.90 -8.44
N LEU A 296 -10.70 37.03 -8.67
CA LEU A 296 -9.99 38.27 -8.94
C LEU A 296 -9.22 38.14 -10.26
N SER A 297 -9.17 39.23 -11.03
CA SER A 297 -8.17 39.29 -12.09
C SER A 297 -6.75 39.36 -11.48
N ALA A 298 -5.74 38.98 -12.24
CA ALA A 298 -4.36 39.09 -11.79
C ALA A 298 -3.98 40.51 -11.35
N GLU A 299 -4.49 41.52 -12.06
CA GLU A 299 -4.25 42.94 -11.75
C GLU A 299 -4.94 43.37 -10.44
N GLN A 300 -6.18 42.95 -10.23
CA GLN A 300 -6.92 43.19 -8.99
C GLN A 300 -6.22 42.61 -7.78
N PHE A 301 -5.74 41.38 -7.90
CA PHE A 301 -4.99 40.72 -6.83
C PHE A 301 -3.70 41.46 -6.46
N GLU A 302 -2.93 41.92 -7.44
CA GLU A 302 -1.71 42.71 -7.17
C GLU A 302 -2.02 44.06 -6.54
N MET A 303 -3.13 44.68 -6.93
CA MET A 303 -3.59 45.93 -6.30
C MET A 303 -4.03 45.71 -4.85
N GLU A 304 -4.81 44.67 -4.56
CA GLU A 304 -5.20 44.34 -3.18
C GLU A 304 -3.99 44.08 -2.29
N LYS A 305 -3.04 43.28 -2.78
CA LYS A 305 -1.79 42.98 -2.06
C LYS A 305 -0.97 44.25 -1.75
N LYS A 306 -0.98 45.23 -2.65
CA LYS A 306 -0.19 46.43 -2.51
C LYS A 306 -0.83 47.50 -1.62
N PHE A 307 -2.16 47.55 -1.60
CA PHE A 307 -2.90 48.68 -0.98
C PHE A 307 -3.80 48.25 0.19
N ASP A 308 -3.81 46.96 0.55
CA ASP A 308 -4.68 46.40 1.60
C ASP A 308 -6.17 46.80 1.41
N LEU A 309 -6.61 46.79 0.14
CA LEU A 309 -7.92 47.27 -0.30
C LEU A 309 -9.04 46.27 0.01
N GLY A 310 -9.12 45.68 1.17
CA GLY A 310 -10.13 44.62 1.56
C GLY A 310 -11.61 44.96 1.29
N ARG A 311 -11.93 45.78 0.26
CA ARG A 311 -13.25 46.30 -0.12
C ARG A 311 -13.59 46.16 -1.60
N LEU A 312 -12.78 45.51 -2.42
CA LEU A 312 -13.18 45.25 -3.81
C LEU A 312 -14.37 44.29 -3.80
N GLN A 313 -15.39 44.60 -4.63
CA GLN A 313 -16.48 43.67 -4.84
C GLN A 313 -15.95 42.45 -5.60
N HIS A 314 -15.86 41.32 -4.89
CA HIS A 314 -15.42 40.07 -5.48
C HIS A 314 -16.62 39.30 -6.01
N HIS A 315 -16.47 38.69 -7.18
CA HIS A 315 -17.44 37.73 -7.65
C HIS A 315 -17.23 36.43 -6.88
N THR A 316 -18.25 36.03 -6.13
CA THR A 316 -18.26 34.72 -5.44
C THR A 316 -18.77 33.66 -6.38
N LEU A 317 -18.01 32.58 -6.51
CA LEU A 317 -18.34 31.39 -7.30
C LEU A 317 -18.38 30.21 -6.37
N SER A 318 -19.41 29.39 -6.48
CA SER A 318 -19.48 28.11 -5.78
C SER A 318 -18.94 26.99 -6.65
N GLY A 319 -18.17 26.08 -6.07
CA GLY A 319 -17.59 24.97 -6.81
C GLY A 319 -17.15 23.83 -5.90
N LYS A 320 -16.72 22.72 -6.50
CA LYS A 320 -16.27 21.53 -5.78
C LYS A 320 -14.79 21.30 -5.97
N ILE A 321 -14.04 21.19 -4.87
CA ILE A 321 -12.66 20.72 -4.92
C ILE A 321 -12.68 19.23 -5.18
N LYS A 322 -12.11 18.80 -6.31
CA LYS A 322 -12.05 17.39 -6.72
C LYS A 322 -10.75 16.69 -6.36
N ASP A 323 -9.65 17.41 -6.35
CA ASP A 323 -8.38 16.95 -5.80
C ASP A 323 -7.59 18.12 -5.23
N MET A 324 -6.74 17.83 -4.25
CA MET A 324 -5.86 18.82 -3.63
C MET A 324 -4.52 18.21 -3.27
N SER A 325 -3.46 19.01 -3.40
CA SER A 325 -2.11 18.72 -2.94
C SER A 325 -1.56 19.92 -2.18
N ALA A 326 -0.39 19.80 -1.58
CA ALA A 326 0.23 20.97 -0.92
C ALA A 326 0.64 22.09 -1.89
N GLY A 327 0.72 21.82 -3.19
CA GLY A 327 1.08 22.81 -4.21
C GLY A 327 -0.07 23.37 -5.03
N GLY A 328 -1.29 22.84 -4.90
CA GLY A 328 -2.44 23.28 -5.70
C GLY A 328 -3.64 22.38 -5.61
N LEU A 329 -4.69 22.73 -6.32
CA LEU A 329 -5.97 22.02 -6.29
C LEU A 329 -6.65 22.01 -7.66
N LYS A 330 -7.60 21.09 -7.80
CA LYS A 330 -8.53 21.05 -8.93
C LYS A 330 -9.93 21.36 -8.43
N VAL A 331 -10.59 22.31 -9.09
CA VAL A 331 -11.97 22.71 -8.80
C VAL A 331 -12.85 22.38 -10.01
N GLN A 332 -14.03 21.91 -9.74
CA GLN A 332 -15.09 21.76 -10.71
C GLN A 332 -16.14 22.85 -10.43
N LEU A 333 -16.45 23.66 -11.45
CA LEU A 333 -17.59 24.58 -11.45
C LEU A 333 -18.70 23.99 -12.30
N ASP A 334 -19.94 24.11 -11.85
CA ASP A 334 -21.08 23.63 -12.61
C ASP A 334 -21.30 24.46 -13.89
N GLU A 335 -21.02 25.79 -13.81
CA GLU A 335 -21.15 26.70 -14.94
C GLU A 335 -19.97 27.67 -15.02
N MET A 336 -19.66 28.12 -16.24
CA MET A 336 -18.68 29.18 -16.46
C MET A 336 -19.31 30.53 -16.06
N PRO A 337 -18.63 31.36 -15.24
CA PRO A 337 -19.16 32.66 -14.92
C PRO A 337 -19.25 33.55 -16.17
N PRO A 338 -20.21 34.51 -16.22
CA PRO A 338 -20.44 35.34 -17.40
C PRO A 338 -19.22 36.12 -17.88
N GLN A 339 -18.36 36.55 -16.98
CA GLN A 339 -17.11 37.26 -17.29
C GLN A 339 -16.02 36.32 -17.85
N GLY A 340 -16.25 35.03 -17.84
CA GLY A 340 -15.23 34.04 -18.16
C GLY A 340 -14.19 33.88 -17.05
N ILE A 341 -13.28 32.94 -17.23
CA ILE A 341 -12.12 32.72 -16.36
C ILE A 341 -10.89 32.62 -17.25
N ASN A 342 -9.89 33.41 -16.97
CA ASN A 342 -8.66 33.44 -17.73
C ASN A 342 -7.54 32.67 -16.99
N LYS A 343 -6.57 32.18 -17.75
CA LYS A 343 -5.30 31.74 -17.17
C LYS A 343 -4.66 32.96 -16.47
N SER A 344 -4.11 32.72 -15.30
CA SER A 344 -3.54 33.72 -14.40
C SER A 344 -4.54 34.48 -13.49
N ASP A 345 -5.84 34.32 -13.65
CA ASP A 345 -6.80 34.78 -12.66
C ASP A 345 -6.53 34.12 -11.30
N VAL A 346 -6.89 34.81 -10.22
CA VAL A 346 -6.62 34.36 -8.86
C VAL A 346 -7.92 34.09 -8.14
N PHE A 347 -7.99 32.94 -7.50
CA PHE A 347 -9.08 32.56 -6.62
C PHE A 347 -8.63 32.66 -5.18
N LEU A 348 -9.40 33.40 -4.37
CA LEU A 348 -9.25 33.41 -2.93
C LEU A 348 -10.30 32.51 -2.30
N PHE A 349 -9.91 31.71 -1.33
CA PHE A 349 -10.79 30.82 -0.62
C PHE A 349 -10.26 30.47 0.77
N HIS A 350 -11.15 30.06 1.64
CA HIS A 350 -10.83 29.67 3.01
C HIS A 350 -11.00 28.17 3.19
N LEU A 351 -9.97 27.49 3.72
CA LEU A 351 -10.02 26.08 4.10
C LEU A 351 -10.22 25.93 5.60
N PRO A 352 -11.46 25.84 6.10
CA PRO A 352 -11.74 25.84 7.54
C PRO A 352 -11.14 24.63 8.26
N TYR A 353 -10.97 23.52 7.50
CA TYR A 353 -10.49 22.25 8.05
C TYR A 353 -8.97 22.15 8.20
N ALA A 354 -8.21 23.06 7.57
CA ALA A 354 -6.75 23.03 7.62
C ALA A 354 -6.16 23.83 8.80
N SER A 355 -7.01 24.32 9.71
CA SER A 355 -6.61 25.22 10.81
C SER A 355 -5.83 26.45 10.31
N LEU A 356 -6.16 26.89 9.10
CA LEU A 356 -5.64 28.12 8.50
C LEU A 356 -6.54 29.28 8.90
N ARG A 357 -5.96 30.38 9.34
CA ARG A 357 -6.70 31.59 9.73
C ARG A 357 -6.90 32.56 8.56
N GLU A 358 -6.11 32.41 7.52
CA GLU A 358 -6.06 33.31 6.38
C GLU A 358 -6.64 32.64 5.12
N ASN A 359 -7.11 33.48 4.20
CA ASN A 359 -7.52 33.03 2.89
C ASN A 359 -6.30 32.57 2.10
N LEU A 360 -6.48 31.48 1.36
CA LEU A 360 -5.49 30.99 0.41
C LEU A 360 -5.72 31.65 -0.95
N ALA A 361 -4.63 32.03 -1.60
CA ALA A 361 -4.65 32.48 -2.99
C ALA A 361 -4.17 31.37 -3.92
N ALA A 362 -4.89 31.13 -5.00
CA ALA A 362 -4.50 30.16 -6.01
C ALA A 362 -4.69 30.73 -7.42
N THR A 363 -3.65 30.60 -8.26
CA THR A 363 -3.68 31.07 -9.65
C THR A 363 -4.18 29.99 -10.58
N VAL A 364 -5.06 30.35 -11.50
CA VAL A 364 -5.58 29.46 -12.55
C VAL A 364 -4.46 29.12 -13.54
N LEU A 365 -4.10 27.85 -13.61
CA LEU A 365 -3.15 27.32 -14.58
C LEU A 365 -3.83 26.90 -15.89
N ASP A 366 -4.99 26.27 -15.75
CA ASP A 366 -5.70 25.74 -16.90
C ASP A 366 -7.20 25.74 -16.67
N VAL A 367 -7.95 25.97 -17.76
CA VAL A 367 -9.42 25.97 -17.80
C VAL A 367 -9.84 24.94 -18.83
N ILE A 368 -10.51 23.89 -18.40
CA ILE A 368 -10.91 22.76 -19.27
C ILE A 368 -12.43 22.64 -19.27
N PRO A 369 -13.11 23.16 -20.31
CA PRO A 369 -14.54 22.99 -20.43
C PRO A 369 -14.86 21.50 -20.68
N ARG A 370 -15.90 21.01 -19.98
CA ARG A 370 -16.44 19.67 -20.11
C ARG A 370 -17.95 19.77 -20.44
N SER A 371 -18.55 18.65 -20.81
CA SER A 371 -20.00 18.57 -20.98
C SER A 371 -20.68 18.70 -19.61
N GLY A 372 -21.29 19.88 -19.34
CA GLY A 372 -22.02 20.14 -18.10
C GLY A 372 -21.22 20.67 -16.91
N HIS A 373 -19.92 20.94 -17.07
CA HIS A 373 -19.09 21.58 -16.02
C HIS A 373 -17.76 22.11 -16.57
N VAL A 374 -17.03 22.85 -15.75
CA VAL A 374 -15.71 23.36 -16.07
C VAL A 374 -14.71 22.89 -15.03
N ASP A 375 -13.65 22.22 -15.48
CA ASP A 375 -12.52 21.86 -14.63
C ASP A 375 -11.47 22.99 -14.61
N LEU A 376 -11.13 23.46 -13.44
CA LEU A 376 -10.10 24.46 -13.21
C LEU A 376 -8.91 23.83 -12.46
N HIS A 377 -7.71 24.05 -12.97
CA HIS A 377 -6.49 23.63 -12.32
C HIS A 377 -5.78 24.83 -11.73
N PHE A 378 -5.39 24.72 -10.47
CA PHE A 378 -4.78 25.80 -9.71
C PHE A 378 -3.42 25.44 -9.16
N VAL A 379 -2.57 26.45 -9.03
CA VAL A 379 -1.37 26.44 -8.18
C VAL A 379 -1.54 27.45 -7.06
N PHE A 380 -1.22 27.07 -5.84
CA PHE A 380 -1.23 28.01 -4.73
C PHE A 380 -0.18 29.08 -4.92
N ARG A 381 -0.51 30.29 -4.52
CA ARG A 381 0.33 31.45 -4.65
C ARG A 381 0.74 31.98 -3.28
N ASP A 382 1.99 32.41 -3.15
CA ASP A 382 2.51 33.10 -1.95
C ASP A 382 2.29 32.32 -0.63
N ILE A 383 2.30 30.99 -0.68
CA ILE A 383 2.17 30.16 0.52
C ILE A 383 3.48 30.18 1.30
N ASP A 384 3.41 30.61 2.55
CA ASP A 384 4.52 30.50 3.48
C ASP A 384 4.79 29.05 3.91
N MET A 385 5.95 28.83 4.50
CA MET A 385 6.38 27.49 4.91
C MET A 385 5.43 26.90 5.98
N LEU A 386 4.89 27.71 6.87
CA LEU A 386 4.00 27.25 7.94
C LEU A 386 2.65 26.79 7.38
N THR A 387 2.09 27.59 6.46
CA THR A 387 0.86 27.26 5.73
C THR A 387 1.04 25.98 4.91
N HIS A 388 2.16 25.83 4.21
CA HIS A 388 2.50 24.61 3.48
C HIS A 388 2.59 23.38 4.40
N MET A 389 3.21 23.52 5.58
CA MET A 389 3.27 22.43 6.57
C MET A 389 1.87 22.04 7.09
N LYS A 390 1.02 23.03 7.41
CA LYS A 390 -0.36 22.78 7.87
C LYS A 390 -1.19 22.06 6.79
N MET A 391 -1.02 22.46 5.52
CA MET A 391 -1.65 21.80 4.38
C MET A 391 -1.22 20.33 4.26
N ASN A 392 0.08 20.07 4.34
CA ASN A 392 0.59 18.71 4.32
C ASN A 392 0.04 17.86 5.48
N GLN A 393 -0.01 18.41 6.70
CA GLN A 393 -0.60 17.73 7.86
C GLN A 393 -2.10 17.43 7.67
N TYR A 394 -2.85 18.39 7.13
CA TYR A 394 -4.27 18.20 6.81
C TYR A 394 -4.46 17.07 5.80
N LEU A 395 -3.72 17.09 4.69
CA LEU A 395 -3.78 16.06 3.65
C LEU A 395 -3.41 14.68 4.19
N HIS A 396 -2.37 14.60 5.00
CA HIS A 396 -1.95 13.35 5.60
C HIS A 396 -3.02 12.74 6.53
N ARG A 397 -3.63 13.57 7.41
CA ARG A 397 -4.74 13.14 8.27
C ARG A 397 -5.95 12.67 7.45
N ARG A 398 -6.27 13.38 6.38
CA ARG A 398 -7.38 13.05 5.49
C ARG A 398 -7.13 11.71 4.80
N LYS A 399 -5.92 11.48 4.29
CA LYS A 399 -5.51 10.22 3.70
C LYS A 399 -5.69 9.05 4.68
N GLN A 400 -5.17 9.20 5.90
CA GLN A 400 -5.35 8.17 6.95
C GLN A 400 -6.82 7.88 7.26
N SER A 401 -7.68 8.92 7.27
CA SER A 401 -9.11 8.71 7.50
C SER A 401 -9.81 7.99 6.34
N MET A 402 -9.35 8.16 5.10
CA MET A 402 -9.88 7.46 3.93
C MET A 402 -9.41 6.00 3.85
N GLU A 403 -8.19 5.72 4.30
CA GLU A 403 -7.64 4.35 4.37
C GLU A 403 -8.26 3.54 5.52
N ALA A 404 -8.84 4.21 6.52
CA ALA A 404 -9.49 3.59 7.67
C ALA A 404 -11.00 3.35 7.48
N ALA A 405 -11.62 3.94 6.45
CA ALA A 405 -13.03 3.81 6.10
C ALA A 405 -13.26 2.72 5.07
#